data_70a0653f9d4cec6b6d41a5da02ba1ce5
#
_entry.id   70a0653f9d4cec6b6d41a5da02ba1ce5
#
_cell.length_a   1.000
_cell.length_b   1.000
_cell.length_c   1.000
_cell.angle_alpha   90.00
_cell.angle_beta   90.00
_cell.angle_gamma   90.00
#
_symmetry.space_group_name_H-M   'P 1'
#
loop_
_entity.id
_entity.type
_entity.pdbx_description
1 polymer ?
#
loop_
_entity_poly.entity_id
_entity_poly.type
_entity_poly.pdbx_seq_one_letter_code
_entity_poly.pdbx_strand_id
1 'polypeptide(L)'
;MAGKFSFSLKEYQEAAGKYRADLLMLPIIGIGDTLQYMTGRPGIRYKERVGNLTGDAQFAPYNPQRAVDYNLGSEFRDRETYFGSVVANFEPNSAISTLLGTGATKGDGQMTTPTARHVLAKIAKNLSEHLNDAVWNGKRNAAGDTTADLFDGFDTITEKEIAAGTIAAEEGNYMKFTDAITPANAVDIAKEILFSLDPRLRAQDLYLYCSQDFVD
;
A
#
# COMPACT_ATOMS: atom_id res chain seq x y z
N MET A 1 41.99 25.15 11.01
CA MET A 1 41.17 24.35 11.95
C MET A 1 39.79 24.24 11.36
N ALA A 2 39.43 23.08 10.82
CA ALA A 2 38.09 22.86 10.33
C ALA A 2 37.16 22.71 11.54
N GLY A 3 36.24 23.67 11.72
CA GLY A 3 35.24 23.59 12.76
C GLY A 3 34.37 22.36 12.51
N LYS A 4 34.37 21.41 13.43
CA LYS A 4 33.41 20.32 13.47
C LYS A 4 32.05 20.93 13.77
N PHE A 5 31.18 21.02 12.75
CA PHE A 5 29.79 21.31 12.97
C PHE A 5 29.16 20.11 13.68
N SER A 6 28.87 20.26 14.96
CA SER A 6 28.12 19.27 15.71
C SER A 6 26.65 19.61 15.61
N PHE A 7 25.88 18.80 14.84
CA PHE A 7 24.43 18.87 14.90
C PHE A 7 23.97 18.43 16.28
N SER A 8 23.18 19.26 16.93
CA SER A 8 22.57 18.83 18.16
C SER A 8 21.40 17.92 17.82
N LEU A 9 21.48 16.66 18.27
CA LEU A 9 20.38 15.70 18.27
C LEU A 9 19.09 16.32 18.82
N LYS A 10 19.22 17.32 19.65
CA LYS A 10 18.17 18.10 20.28
C LYS A 10 17.29 18.84 19.27
N GLU A 11 17.85 19.44 18.22
CA GLU A 11 17.07 20.16 17.19
C GLU A 11 16.21 19.22 16.36
N TYR A 12 16.75 18.02 16.03
CA TYR A 12 15.95 16.98 15.38
C TYR A 12 14.86 16.44 16.29
N GLN A 13 15.15 16.28 17.58
CA GLN A 13 14.17 15.84 18.56
C GLN A 13 13.07 16.89 18.76
N GLU A 14 13.42 18.17 18.79
CA GLU A 14 12.44 19.26 18.87
C GLU A 14 11.56 19.35 17.61
N ALA A 15 12.17 19.25 16.41
CA ALA A 15 11.44 19.22 15.15
C ALA A 15 10.54 17.99 15.06
N ALA A 16 11.04 16.81 15.39
CA ALA A 16 10.27 15.58 15.41
C ALA A 16 9.14 15.64 16.45
N GLY A 17 9.38 16.24 17.63
CA GLY A 17 8.36 16.42 18.65
C GLY A 17 7.25 17.39 18.22
N LYS A 18 7.63 18.52 17.61
CA LYS A 18 6.69 19.58 17.17
C LYS A 18 5.83 19.17 15.98
N TYR A 19 6.43 18.43 15.04
CA TYR A 19 5.76 18.04 13.76
C TYR A 19 5.49 16.54 13.68
N ARG A 20 5.54 15.83 14.82
CA ARG A 20 5.45 14.37 14.85
C ARG A 20 4.23 13.80 14.13
N ALA A 21 3.07 14.36 14.38
CA ALA A 21 1.83 13.87 13.78
C ALA A 21 1.86 14.02 12.25
N ASP A 22 2.23 15.21 11.76
CA ASP A 22 2.31 15.51 10.34
C ASP A 22 3.35 14.64 9.63
N LEU A 23 4.54 14.48 10.23
CA LEU A 23 5.63 13.71 9.65
C LEU A 23 5.34 12.20 9.60
N LEU A 24 4.66 11.66 10.62
CA LEU A 24 4.26 10.25 10.65
C LEU A 24 3.13 9.94 9.66
N MET A 25 2.28 10.93 9.37
CA MET A 25 1.16 10.74 8.44
C MET A 25 1.54 10.97 6.98
N LEU A 26 2.63 11.71 6.71
CA LEU A 26 3.06 12.02 5.34
C LEU A 26 3.23 10.79 4.43
N PRO A 27 3.88 9.69 4.84
CA PRO A 27 3.98 8.50 4.00
C PRO A 27 2.62 7.88 3.67
N ILE A 28 1.67 7.92 4.61
CA ILE A 28 0.32 7.38 4.43
C ILE A 28 -0.52 8.29 3.54
N ILE A 29 -0.41 9.61 3.73
CA ILE A 29 -1.11 10.60 2.89
C ILE A 29 -0.65 10.47 1.44
N GLY A 30 0.64 10.24 1.21
CA GLY A 30 1.19 10.12 -0.14
C GLY A 30 0.73 8.88 -0.93
N ILE A 31 0.17 7.87 -0.25
CA ILE A 31 -0.49 6.72 -0.89
C ILE A 31 -2.01 6.79 -0.81
N GLY A 32 -2.54 7.95 -0.40
CA GLY A 32 -3.98 8.16 -0.18
C GLY A 32 -4.82 7.89 -1.41
N ASP A 33 -4.34 8.27 -2.58
CA ASP A 33 -5.03 8.03 -3.84
C ASP A 33 -5.15 6.54 -4.17
N THR A 34 -4.12 5.75 -3.85
CA THR A 34 -4.12 4.29 -4.00
C THR A 34 -5.07 3.62 -3.01
N LEU A 35 -5.10 4.10 -1.76
CA LEU A 35 -5.90 3.51 -0.69
C LEU A 35 -7.35 4.03 -0.64
N GLN A 36 -7.68 5.06 -1.39
CA GLN A 36 -8.98 5.75 -1.35
C GLN A 36 -10.17 4.79 -1.49
N TYR A 37 -10.03 3.78 -2.34
CA TYR A 37 -11.07 2.79 -2.64
C TYR A 37 -10.86 1.46 -1.92
N MET A 38 -9.94 1.39 -0.98
CA MET A 38 -9.64 0.20 -0.20
C MET A 38 -10.14 0.36 1.23
N THR A 39 -10.64 -0.73 1.81
CA THR A 39 -11.08 -0.71 3.20
C THR A 39 -9.89 -0.87 4.14
N GLY A 40 -9.51 0.23 4.80
CA GLY A 40 -8.49 0.24 5.85
C GLY A 40 -9.01 -0.42 7.14
N ARG A 41 -8.21 -1.28 7.75
CA ARG A 41 -8.49 -1.87 9.05
C ARG A 41 -7.36 -1.58 10.03
N PRO A 42 -7.50 -0.54 10.85
CA PRO A 42 -6.49 -0.17 11.85
C PRO A 42 -6.53 -1.12 13.05
N GLY A 43 -5.44 -1.13 13.83
CA GLY A 43 -5.41 -1.80 15.13
C GLY A 43 -5.00 -3.28 15.09
N ILE A 44 -4.59 -3.82 13.94
CA ILE A 44 -4.06 -5.17 13.85
C ILE A 44 -2.70 -5.22 14.56
N ARG A 45 -2.58 -6.11 15.56
CA ARG A 45 -1.32 -6.36 16.26
C ARG A 45 -0.79 -7.71 15.83
N TYR A 46 0.29 -7.71 15.05
CA TYR A 46 1.01 -8.86 14.54
C TYR A 46 0.19 -9.72 13.56
N LYS A 47 -0.86 -10.41 13.99
CA LYS A 47 -1.65 -11.32 13.13
C LYS A 47 -3.12 -11.25 13.49
N GLU A 48 -3.98 -11.18 12.48
CA GLU A 48 -5.43 -11.29 12.61
C GLU A 48 -5.95 -12.26 11.57
N ARG A 49 -6.85 -13.16 12.00
CA ARG A 49 -7.57 -14.05 11.09
C ARG A 49 -8.90 -13.42 10.71
N VAL A 50 -9.11 -13.20 9.43
CA VAL A 50 -10.37 -12.71 8.87
C VAL A 50 -11.07 -13.85 8.18
N GLY A 51 -12.32 -14.11 8.57
CA GLY A 51 -13.14 -15.16 7.98
C GLY A 51 -14.29 -14.59 7.16
N ASN A 52 -14.64 -15.30 6.10
CA ASN A 52 -15.87 -15.12 5.36
C ASN A 52 -16.70 -16.39 5.50
N LEU A 53 -18.02 -16.22 5.72
CA LEU A 53 -18.97 -17.31 5.70
C LEU A 53 -19.55 -17.40 4.30
N THR A 54 -19.36 -18.53 3.65
CA THR A 54 -19.96 -18.85 2.36
C THR A 54 -21.10 -19.83 2.55
N GLY A 55 -22.17 -19.68 1.83
CA GLY A 55 -23.29 -20.61 1.88
C GLY A 55 -24.46 -20.08 1.06
N ASP A 56 -25.20 -20.98 0.46
CA ASP A 56 -26.42 -20.66 -0.30
C ASP A 56 -27.63 -21.25 0.43
N ALA A 57 -28.37 -20.40 1.11
CA ALA A 57 -29.61 -20.76 1.79
C ALA A 57 -30.82 -20.29 0.95
N GLN A 58 -31.64 -21.22 0.51
CA GLN A 58 -32.82 -20.92 -0.30
C GLN A 58 -34.10 -21.26 0.45
N PHE A 59 -35.12 -20.40 0.31
CA PHE A 59 -36.47 -20.74 0.73
C PHE A 59 -37.08 -21.75 -0.25
N ALA A 60 -37.66 -22.78 0.31
CA ALA A 60 -38.38 -23.78 -0.48
C ALA A 60 -39.80 -23.99 0.07
N PRO A 61 -40.73 -24.50 -0.73
CA PRO A 61 -42.08 -24.83 -0.27
C PRO A 61 -42.06 -25.72 0.97
N TYR A 62 -42.98 -25.48 1.89
CA TYR A 62 -43.06 -26.23 3.15
C TYR A 62 -43.24 -27.74 2.87
N ASN A 63 -42.35 -28.54 3.43
CA ASN A 63 -42.45 -30.00 3.45
C ASN A 63 -41.97 -30.49 4.83
N PRO A 64 -42.83 -31.09 5.65
CA PRO A 64 -42.48 -31.53 7.01
C PRO A 64 -41.46 -32.67 7.04
N GLN A 65 -41.20 -33.36 5.92
CA GLN A 65 -40.23 -34.44 5.80
C GLN A 65 -38.90 -33.98 5.18
N ARG A 66 -38.75 -32.68 4.90
CA ARG A 66 -37.53 -32.17 4.28
C ARG A 66 -36.42 -32.02 5.29
N ALA A 67 -35.39 -32.81 5.16
CA ALA A 67 -34.08 -32.52 5.75
C ALA A 67 -33.34 -31.56 4.83
N VAL A 68 -32.96 -30.41 5.32
CA VAL A 68 -32.16 -29.42 4.58
C VAL A 68 -30.80 -29.38 5.21
N ASP A 69 -29.79 -29.84 4.47
CA ASP A 69 -28.39 -29.61 4.82
C ASP A 69 -28.00 -28.22 4.28
N TYR A 70 -27.88 -27.26 5.19
CA TYR A 70 -27.22 -26.00 4.85
C TYR A 70 -25.72 -26.20 4.94
N ASN A 71 -25.09 -26.27 3.80
CA ASN A 71 -23.63 -26.34 3.75
C ASN A 71 -23.07 -24.91 3.91
N LEU A 72 -22.73 -24.57 5.16
CA LEU A 72 -22.04 -23.31 5.46
C LEU A 72 -20.54 -23.60 5.40
N GLY A 73 -19.89 -23.04 4.38
CA GLY A 73 -18.44 -23.00 4.29
C GLY A 73 -17.87 -21.81 5.07
N SER A 74 -16.67 -21.94 5.55
CA SER A 74 -15.92 -20.83 6.13
C SER A 74 -14.54 -20.75 5.49
N GLU A 75 -14.23 -19.61 4.92
CA GLU A 75 -12.92 -19.30 4.37
C GLU A 75 -12.21 -18.32 5.29
N PHE A 76 -10.98 -18.64 5.65
CA PHE A 76 -10.17 -17.78 6.52
C PHE A 76 -8.91 -17.33 5.81
N ARG A 77 -8.60 -16.04 5.96
CA ARG A 77 -7.33 -15.45 5.53
C ARG A 77 -6.63 -14.83 6.72
N ASP A 78 -5.34 -15.07 6.81
CA ASP A 78 -4.51 -14.47 7.85
C ASP A 78 -3.91 -13.17 7.33
N ARG A 79 -4.06 -12.09 8.11
CA ARG A 79 -3.41 -10.79 7.87
C ARG A 79 -2.31 -10.60 8.88
N GLU A 80 -1.13 -10.28 8.42
CA GLU A 80 0.04 -10.07 9.25
C GLU A 80 0.57 -8.64 9.08
N THR A 81 1.07 -8.07 10.17
CA THR A 81 1.72 -6.77 10.16
C THR A 81 3.19 -6.93 10.51
N TYR A 82 4.05 -6.18 9.83
CA TYR A 82 5.49 -6.24 10.02
C TYR A 82 6.01 -4.88 10.47
N PHE A 83 7.06 -4.89 11.28
CA PHE A 83 7.74 -3.67 11.70
C PHE A 83 8.77 -3.29 10.65
N GLY A 84 8.70 -2.03 10.20
CA GLY A 84 9.73 -1.41 9.37
C GLY A 84 10.56 -0.42 10.19
N SER A 85 11.81 -0.24 9.82
CA SER A 85 12.69 0.79 10.38
C SER A 85 13.41 1.53 9.27
N VAL A 86 13.66 2.80 9.47
CA VAL A 86 14.45 3.64 8.56
C VAL A 86 15.62 4.22 9.32
N VAL A 87 16.81 4.04 8.76
CA VAL A 87 18.03 4.70 9.22
C VAL A 87 18.52 5.58 8.08
N ALA A 88 18.45 6.90 8.26
CA ALA A 88 18.93 7.86 7.27
C ALA A 88 20.19 8.55 7.79
N ASN A 89 21.26 8.49 7.00
CA ASN A 89 22.44 9.30 7.22
C ASN A 89 22.28 10.60 6.43
N PHE A 90 22.46 11.71 7.10
CA PHE A 90 22.39 13.03 6.52
C PHE A 90 23.69 13.77 6.71
N GLU A 91 24.27 14.27 5.59
CA GLU A 91 25.46 15.11 5.61
C GLU A 91 25.03 16.59 5.64
N PRO A 92 25.18 17.25 6.77
CA PRO A 92 24.65 18.59 6.95
C PRO A 92 25.33 19.66 6.09
N ASN A 93 26.62 19.50 5.81
CA ASN A 93 27.37 20.46 5.01
C ASN A 93 26.82 20.56 3.57
N SER A 94 26.26 19.49 3.03
CA SER A 94 25.65 19.48 1.71
C SER A 94 24.35 20.29 1.65
N ALA A 95 23.63 20.43 2.78
CA ALA A 95 22.39 21.21 2.84
C ALA A 95 22.65 22.73 3.09
N ILE A 96 23.74 23.07 3.77
CA ILE A 96 24.08 24.48 4.08
C ILE A 96 24.39 25.27 2.81
N SER A 97 24.98 24.62 1.80
CA SER A 97 25.30 25.25 0.51
C SER A 97 24.13 25.33 -0.46
N THR A 98 22.94 24.81 -0.09
CA THR A 98 21.74 24.81 -0.92
C THR A 98 20.79 25.92 -0.53
N LEU A 99 19.75 26.14 -1.37
CA LEU A 99 18.65 27.07 -1.11
C LEU A 99 17.96 26.81 0.24
N LEU A 100 17.96 25.55 0.72
CA LEU A 100 17.41 25.14 2.01
C LEU A 100 18.26 25.65 3.18
N GLY A 101 19.55 25.87 2.96
CA GLY A 101 20.49 26.41 3.96
C GLY A 101 20.50 27.93 4.07
N THR A 102 19.96 28.66 3.08
CA THR A 102 19.96 30.14 3.10
C THR A 102 19.16 30.75 4.26
N GLY A 103 18.18 30.02 4.80
CA GLY A 103 17.48 30.42 6.03
C GLY A 103 18.31 30.24 7.32
N ALA A 104 19.42 29.51 7.26
CA ALA A 104 20.32 29.23 8.38
C ALA A 104 21.49 30.22 8.47
N THR A 105 21.64 31.12 7.50
CA THR A 105 22.82 32.01 7.35
C THR A 105 22.77 33.26 8.19
N LYS A 106 22.38 33.19 9.42
CA LYS A 106 22.72 34.21 10.42
C LYS A 106 24.03 33.90 11.12
N GLY A 107 25.04 33.44 10.36
CA GLY A 107 26.42 33.36 10.85
C GLY A 107 26.79 32.17 11.74
N ASP A 108 25.87 31.38 12.24
CA ASP A 108 26.13 30.35 13.24
C ASP A 108 26.33 28.93 12.69
N GLY A 109 26.10 28.71 11.39
CA GLY A 109 26.27 27.39 10.79
C GLY A 109 25.36 26.29 11.39
N GLN A 110 24.39 26.68 12.21
CA GLN A 110 23.46 25.76 12.83
C GLN A 110 22.22 25.54 11.94
N MET A 111 21.78 24.31 11.90
CA MET A 111 20.56 23.93 11.23
C MET A 111 19.35 24.46 12.00
N THR A 112 18.51 25.24 11.36
CA THR A 112 17.28 25.72 12.01
C THR A 112 16.19 24.66 12.02
N THR A 113 15.25 24.74 12.97
CA THR A 113 14.06 23.87 13.02
C THR A 113 13.31 23.76 11.68
N PRO A 114 13.10 24.84 10.90
CA PRO A 114 12.50 24.74 9.56
C PRO A 114 13.30 23.87 8.59
N THR A 115 14.64 23.96 8.61
CA THR A 115 15.49 23.13 7.73
C THR A 115 15.40 21.65 8.12
N ALA A 116 15.41 21.31 9.41
CA ALA A 116 15.19 19.95 9.88
C ALA A 116 13.82 19.40 9.42
N ARG A 117 12.79 20.23 9.46
CA ARG A 117 11.46 19.86 8.93
C ARG A 117 11.50 19.52 7.44
N HIS A 118 12.19 20.30 6.62
CA HIS A 118 12.31 20.05 5.18
C HIS A 118 13.03 18.74 4.89
N VAL A 119 14.10 18.42 5.63
CA VAL A 119 14.82 17.15 5.49
C VAL A 119 13.92 15.98 5.86
N LEU A 120 13.23 16.06 7.00
CA LEU A 120 12.29 15.01 7.42
C LEU A 120 11.13 14.84 6.45
N ALA A 121 10.58 15.92 5.91
CA ALA A 121 9.53 15.87 4.91
C ALA A 121 10.00 15.22 3.60
N LYS A 122 11.26 15.49 3.17
CA LYS A 122 11.82 14.82 1.99
C LYS A 122 11.99 13.32 2.21
N ILE A 123 12.48 12.91 3.39
CA ILE A 123 12.57 11.49 3.75
C ILE A 123 11.17 10.84 3.74
N ALA A 124 10.19 11.49 4.36
CA ALA A 124 8.84 10.98 4.42
C ALA A 124 8.20 10.85 3.02
N LYS A 125 8.48 11.80 2.11
CA LYS A 125 8.02 11.72 0.72
C LYS A 125 8.64 10.53 -0.01
N ASN A 126 9.95 10.34 0.11
CA ASN A 126 10.62 9.18 -0.50
C ASN A 126 10.06 7.85 0.04
N LEU A 127 9.81 7.79 1.36
CA LEU A 127 9.18 6.62 1.98
C LEU A 127 7.78 6.35 1.41
N SER A 128 7.00 7.41 1.16
CA SER A 128 5.68 7.31 0.53
C SER A 128 5.75 6.72 -0.87
N GLU A 129 6.69 7.20 -1.69
CA GLU A 129 6.89 6.70 -3.05
C GLU A 129 7.26 5.21 -3.05
N HIS A 130 8.23 4.81 -2.23
CA HIS A 130 8.63 3.41 -2.10
C HIS A 130 7.53 2.54 -1.47
N LEU A 131 6.75 3.08 -0.54
CA LEU A 131 5.66 2.35 0.07
C LEU A 131 4.52 2.11 -0.93
N ASN A 132 4.21 3.11 -1.77
CA ASN A 132 3.22 2.95 -2.83
C ASN A 132 3.62 1.85 -3.82
N ASP A 133 4.88 1.80 -4.21
CA ASP A 133 5.40 0.73 -5.07
C ASP A 133 5.36 -0.64 -4.37
N ALA A 134 5.74 -0.70 -3.09
CA ALA A 134 5.70 -1.92 -2.30
C ALA A 134 4.27 -2.46 -2.07
N VAL A 135 3.24 -1.60 -2.00
CA VAL A 135 1.83 -2.02 -1.89
C VAL A 135 1.43 -2.91 -3.07
N TRP A 136 1.97 -2.65 -4.25
CA TRP A 136 1.70 -3.47 -5.45
C TRP A 136 2.70 -4.61 -5.59
N ASN A 137 3.99 -4.29 -5.68
CA ASN A 137 5.05 -5.20 -6.11
C ASN A 137 5.88 -5.79 -4.96
N GLY A 138 5.57 -5.44 -3.70
CA GLY A 138 6.35 -5.91 -2.55
C GLY A 138 6.40 -7.42 -2.47
N LYS A 139 7.55 -7.96 -2.04
CA LYS A 139 7.75 -9.39 -1.78
C LYS A 139 8.49 -9.58 -0.48
N ARG A 140 7.81 -10.13 0.50
CA ARG A 140 8.34 -10.27 1.85
C ARG A 140 9.68 -11.03 1.87
N ASN A 141 10.72 -10.36 2.36
CA ASN A 141 12.03 -10.93 2.61
C ASN A 141 12.56 -10.41 3.95
N ALA A 142 12.66 -11.28 4.95
CA ALA A 142 13.10 -10.89 6.30
C ALA A 142 14.58 -10.46 6.37
N ALA A 143 15.38 -10.83 5.39
CA ALA A 143 16.81 -10.46 5.27
C ALA A 143 17.02 -9.30 4.28
N GLY A 144 15.96 -8.76 3.68
CA GLY A 144 16.02 -7.63 2.77
C GLY A 144 16.26 -6.30 3.49
N ASP A 145 16.63 -5.28 2.72
CA ASP A 145 17.01 -3.96 3.20
C ASP A 145 16.21 -2.82 2.52
N THR A 146 15.22 -3.19 1.71
CA THR A 146 14.39 -2.25 0.96
C THR A 146 12.92 -2.24 1.45
N THR A 147 12.16 -1.21 1.09
CA THR A 147 10.72 -1.15 1.41
C THR A 147 9.94 -2.26 0.71
N ALA A 148 10.38 -2.69 -0.47
CA ALA A 148 9.76 -3.79 -1.22
C ALA A 148 9.86 -5.15 -0.50
N ASP A 149 10.83 -5.31 0.42
CA ASP A 149 11.02 -6.53 1.21
C ASP A 149 10.17 -6.57 2.49
N LEU A 150 9.42 -5.51 2.78
CA LEU A 150 8.74 -5.36 4.07
C LEU A 150 7.53 -6.29 4.20
N PHE A 151 6.71 -6.39 3.15
CA PHE A 151 5.50 -7.22 3.11
C PHE A 151 5.19 -7.65 1.67
N ASP A 152 4.28 -8.61 1.51
CA ASP A 152 3.78 -9.02 0.19
C ASP A 152 2.78 -7.98 -0.33
N GLY A 153 3.05 -7.44 -1.51
CA GLY A 153 2.15 -6.55 -2.23
C GLY A 153 1.00 -7.31 -2.91
N PHE A 154 0.04 -6.57 -3.45
CA PHE A 154 -1.16 -7.17 -4.07
C PHE A 154 -0.82 -8.10 -5.23
N ASP A 155 0.13 -7.72 -6.10
CA ASP A 155 0.52 -8.55 -7.24
C ASP A 155 1.18 -9.84 -6.78
N THR A 156 2.06 -9.77 -5.79
CA THR A 156 2.70 -10.95 -5.18
C THR A 156 1.68 -11.89 -4.52
N ILE A 157 0.67 -11.33 -3.84
CA ILE A 157 -0.41 -12.12 -3.24
C ILE A 157 -1.23 -12.79 -4.33
N THR A 158 -1.59 -12.05 -5.39
CA THR A 158 -2.33 -12.56 -6.53
C THR A 158 -1.59 -13.69 -7.23
N GLU A 159 -0.28 -13.54 -7.48
CA GLU A 159 0.56 -14.61 -8.04
C GLU A 159 0.56 -15.88 -7.17
N LYS A 160 0.66 -15.73 -5.86
CA LYS A 160 0.59 -16.86 -4.92
C LYS A 160 -0.77 -17.54 -4.93
N GLU A 161 -1.87 -16.78 -5.01
CA GLU A 161 -3.22 -17.31 -5.07
C GLU A 161 -3.52 -18.00 -6.41
N ILE A 162 -2.98 -17.50 -7.52
CA ILE A 162 -3.04 -18.18 -8.84
C ILE A 162 -2.26 -19.50 -8.76
N ALA A 163 -1.05 -19.48 -8.21
CA ALA A 163 -0.25 -20.71 -8.05
C ALA A 163 -0.90 -21.74 -7.12
N ALA A 164 -1.67 -21.29 -6.14
CA ALA A 164 -2.44 -22.16 -5.23
C ALA A 164 -3.79 -22.64 -5.82
N GLY A 165 -4.21 -22.11 -6.97
CA GLY A 165 -5.49 -22.43 -7.60
C GLY A 165 -6.71 -21.76 -6.98
N THR A 166 -6.52 -20.84 -6.02
CA THR A 166 -7.61 -20.04 -5.42
C THR A 166 -8.15 -19.00 -6.41
N ILE A 167 -7.25 -18.46 -7.24
CA ILE A 167 -7.59 -17.61 -8.39
C ILE A 167 -7.39 -18.46 -9.64
N ALA A 168 -8.47 -18.86 -10.28
CA ALA A 168 -8.48 -19.71 -11.45
C ALA A 168 -9.65 -19.39 -12.37
N ALA A 169 -9.53 -19.74 -13.65
CA ALA A 169 -10.58 -19.51 -14.63
C ALA A 169 -11.86 -20.33 -14.29
N GLU A 170 -11.71 -21.51 -13.72
CA GLU A 170 -12.79 -22.38 -13.29
C GLU A 170 -13.61 -21.79 -12.15
N GLU A 171 -13.00 -20.94 -11.32
CA GLU A 171 -13.66 -20.21 -10.24
C GLU A 171 -14.33 -18.91 -10.71
N GLY A 172 -14.16 -18.55 -12.00
CA GLY A 172 -14.74 -17.34 -12.58
C GLY A 172 -14.15 -16.02 -12.06
N ASN A 173 -13.01 -16.10 -11.40
CA ASN A 173 -12.31 -14.95 -10.78
C ASN A 173 -10.98 -14.61 -11.46
N TYR A 174 -10.70 -15.22 -12.62
CA TYR A 174 -9.48 -15.00 -13.38
C TYR A 174 -9.77 -14.93 -14.89
N MET A 175 -9.31 -13.85 -15.51
CA MET A 175 -9.27 -13.70 -16.97
C MET A 175 -7.84 -13.54 -17.42
N LYS A 176 -7.44 -14.29 -18.44
CA LYS A 176 -6.12 -14.17 -19.06
C LYS A 176 -6.28 -13.65 -20.47
N PHE A 177 -5.71 -12.51 -20.75
CA PHE A 177 -5.60 -11.97 -22.09
C PHE A 177 -4.32 -12.50 -22.75
N THR A 178 -4.43 -13.01 -23.95
CA THR A 178 -3.30 -13.55 -24.72
C THR A 178 -2.62 -12.48 -25.56
N ASP A 179 -3.39 -11.47 -25.96
CA ASP A 179 -2.91 -10.38 -26.79
C ASP A 179 -2.34 -9.25 -25.94
N ALA A 180 -1.28 -8.62 -26.44
CA ALA A 180 -0.74 -7.45 -25.79
C ALA A 180 -1.76 -6.31 -25.76
N ILE A 181 -1.84 -5.61 -24.64
CA ILE A 181 -2.70 -4.43 -24.50
C ILE A 181 -2.10 -3.30 -25.33
N THR A 182 -2.91 -2.71 -26.17
CA THR A 182 -2.56 -1.62 -27.07
C THR A 182 -3.63 -0.54 -26.99
N PRO A 183 -3.36 0.72 -27.38
CA PRO A 183 -4.38 1.77 -27.43
C PRO A 183 -5.60 1.42 -28.31
N ALA A 184 -5.45 0.51 -29.25
CA ALA A 184 -6.53 0.08 -30.13
C ALA A 184 -7.51 -0.90 -29.48
N ASN A 185 -7.05 -1.73 -28.51
CA ASN A 185 -7.85 -2.78 -27.88
C ASN A 185 -8.14 -2.55 -26.39
N ALA A 186 -7.50 -1.57 -25.73
CA ALA A 186 -7.63 -1.31 -24.32
C ALA A 186 -9.09 -1.10 -23.86
N VAL A 187 -9.87 -0.33 -24.64
CA VAL A 187 -11.28 -0.07 -24.34
C VAL A 187 -12.13 -1.34 -24.46
N ASP A 188 -11.84 -2.18 -25.44
CA ASP A 188 -12.59 -3.42 -25.63
C ASP A 188 -12.26 -4.46 -24.57
N ILE A 189 -10.99 -4.53 -24.14
CA ILE A 189 -10.56 -5.32 -22.98
C ILE A 189 -11.27 -4.85 -21.69
N ALA A 190 -11.31 -3.54 -21.45
CA ALA A 190 -12.01 -2.99 -20.28
C ALA A 190 -13.52 -3.35 -20.28
N LYS A 191 -14.17 -3.30 -21.45
CA LYS A 191 -15.57 -3.75 -21.60
C LYS A 191 -15.70 -5.24 -21.38
N GLU A 192 -14.80 -6.06 -21.90
CA GLU A 192 -14.81 -7.50 -21.70
C GLU A 192 -14.69 -7.86 -20.22
N ILE A 193 -13.78 -7.23 -19.49
CA ILE A 193 -13.67 -7.37 -18.03
C ILE A 193 -14.99 -7.00 -17.36
N LEU A 194 -15.59 -5.86 -17.70
CA LEU A 194 -16.85 -5.42 -17.11
C LEU A 194 -18.00 -6.41 -17.40
N PHE A 195 -18.09 -6.90 -18.66
CA PHE A 195 -19.19 -7.80 -19.05
C PHE A 195 -19.01 -9.23 -18.56
N SER A 196 -17.80 -9.65 -18.18
CA SER A 196 -17.54 -10.95 -17.54
C SER A 196 -18.07 -11.03 -16.12
N LEU A 197 -18.27 -9.87 -15.45
CA LEU A 197 -18.77 -9.83 -14.09
C LEU A 197 -20.24 -10.19 -14.01
N ASP A 198 -20.64 -10.79 -12.87
CA ASP A 198 -22.06 -11.06 -12.56
C ASP A 198 -22.88 -9.76 -12.67
N PRO A 199 -24.08 -9.80 -13.27
CA PRO A 199 -24.97 -8.63 -13.39
C PRO A 199 -25.26 -7.91 -12.07
N ARG A 200 -25.26 -8.64 -10.95
CA ARG A 200 -25.46 -8.06 -9.60
C ARG A 200 -24.28 -7.20 -9.16
N LEU A 201 -23.07 -7.60 -9.54
CA LEU A 201 -21.86 -6.82 -9.26
C LEU A 201 -21.77 -5.59 -10.15
N ARG A 202 -22.16 -5.71 -11.42
CA ARG A 202 -22.17 -4.57 -12.36
C ARG A 202 -23.11 -3.42 -11.96
N ALA A 203 -24.09 -3.70 -11.10
CA ALA A 203 -25.00 -2.68 -10.57
C ALA A 203 -24.41 -1.90 -9.38
N GLN A 204 -23.22 -2.25 -8.92
CA GLN A 204 -22.52 -1.59 -7.82
C GLN A 204 -21.42 -0.64 -8.33
N ASP A 205 -20.92 0.23 -7.47
CA ASP A 205 -19.75 1.04 -7.76
C ASP A 205 -18.51 0.15 -7.81
N LEU A 206 -17.90 0.05 -8.99
CA LEU A 206 -16.73 -0.79 -9.24
C LEU A 206 -15.52 0.09 -9.54
N TYR A 207 -14.37 -0.33 -9.06
CA TYR A 207 -13.09 0.33 -9.28
C TYR A 207 -12.13 -0.65 -9.95
N LEU A 208 -11.55 -0.22 -11.07
CA LEU A 208 -10.51 -0.96 -11.78
C LEU A 208 -9.15 -0.35 -11.44
N TYR A 209 -8.30 -1.13 -10.81
CA TYR A 209 -6.89 -0.77 -10.64
C TYR A 209 -6.11 -1.28 -11.84
N CYS A 210 -5.43 -0.38 -12.52
CA CYS A 210 -4.62 -0.69 -13.68
C CYS A 210 -3.34 0.16 -13.71
N SER A 211 -2.37 -0.21 -14.54
CA SER A 211 -1.18 0.61 -14.77
C SER A 211 -1.52 1.87 -15.55
N GLN A 212 -0.67 2.90 -15.44
CA GLN A 212 -0.80 4.13 -16.22
C GLN A 212 -0.77 3.84 -17.73
N ASP A 213 0.08 2.91 -18.17
CA ASP A 213 0.17 2.50 -19.57
C ASP A 213 -1.14 1.92 -20.17
N PHE A 214 -2.05 1.47 -19.29
CA PHE A 214 -3.39 1.01 -19.72
C PHE A 214 -4.35 2.18 -19.95
N VAL A 215 -4.14 3.31 -19.28
CA VAL A 215 -5.01 4.49 -19.34
C VAL A 215 -4.60 5.43 -20.47
N ASP A 216 -3.30 5.53 -20.78
CA ASP A 216 -2.73 6.37 -21.82
C ASP A 216 -2.88 5.75 -23.23
#